data_859299a6e08f5a1666120eb3b0bbb58b
#
_entry.id   859299a6e08f5a1666120eb3b0bbb58b
#
_cell.length_a   1.000
_cell.length_b   1.000
_cell.length_c   1.000
_cell.angle_alpha   90.00
_cell.angle_beta   90.00
_cell.angle_gamma   90.00
#
_symmetry.space_group_name_H-M   'P 1'
#
loop_
_entity.id
_entity.type
_entity.pdbx_description
1 polymer ?
#
loop_
_entity_poly.entity_id
_entity_poly.type
_entity_poly.pdbx_seq_one_letter_code
_entity_poly.pdbx_strand_id
1 'polypeptide(L)'
;VIKIEPPGSGDPIRTWRVMKDGVSLWWHSLGRNKKSVTIDLRTPRGRKIARELALKSDILIENFRPGTLEKWGLGPADLWKDNPGLIYGRISGYGQDGPYAAKPGFASVCEGLGGLRYVNGFPGEAPVRPNLSIGDTLGGIHCVLGVLLACIQRAKDPQRRGQVIDASLYESVFNLMEGVVPEYSGAGVVREPSGSTLTGIVPTNTYKCRDGKFVIVGGNG
;
A
#
# COMPACT_ATOMS: atom_id res chain seq x y z
N VAL A 1 -1.36 -18.72 -0.64
CA VAL A 1 -2.00 -17.58 0.06
C VAL A 1 -3.49 -17.89 0.23
N ILE A 2 -4.04 -17.64 1.43
CA ILE A 2 -5.48 -17.71 1.73
C ILE A 2 -5.95 -16.25 1.88
N LYS A 3 -7.00 -15.89 1.14
CA LYS A 3 -7.65 -14.58 1.23
C LYS A 3 -9.01 -14.75 1.90
N ILE A 4 -9.18 -14.14 3.05
CA ILE A 4 -10.47 -14.07 3.75
C ILE A 4 -11.29 -12.91 3.17
N GLU A 5 -12.54 -13.18 2.82
CA GLU A 5 -13.47 -12.21 2.23
C GLU A 5 -14.83 -12.26 2.96
N PRO A 6 -15.58 -11.16 3.01
CA PRO A 6 -16.94 -11.19 3.57
C PRO A 6 -17.87 -12.05 2.72
N PRO A 7 -18.81 -12.78 3.32
CA PRO A 7 -19.82 -13.54 2.58
C PRO A 7 -20.71 -12.63 1.72
N GLY A 8 -21.16 -13.14 0.59
CA GLY A 8 -22.05 -12.47 -0.36
C GLY A 8 -21.32 -11.51 -1.29
N SER A 9 -20.81 -10.39 -0.79
CA SER A 9 -20.17 -9.37 -1.64
C SER A 9 -18.74 -9.72 -2.06
N GLY A 10 -18.00 -10.47 -1.25
CA GLY A 10 -16.56 -10.67 -1.45
C GLY A 10 -15.76 -9.38 -1.26
N ASP A 11 -14.57 -9.35 -1.86
CA ASP A 11 -13.72 -8.16 -1.92
C ASP A 11 -14.32 -7.13 -2.88
N PRO A 12 -14.38 -5.83 -2.52
CA PRO A 12 -14.86 -4.77 -3.42
C PRO A 12 -14.20 -4.74 -4.79
N ILE A 13 -12.92 -5.12 -4.91
CA ILE A 13 -12.21 -5.17 -6.19
C ILE A 13 -12.87 -6.11 -7.20
N ARG A 14 -13.68 -7.07 -6.75
CA ARG A 14 -14.44 -7.97 -7.64
C ARG A 14 -15.42 -7.23 -8.54
N THR A 15 -15.81 -6.01 -8.18
CA THR A 15 -16.78 -5.19 -8.92
C THR A 15 -16.18 -3.86 -9.42
N TRP A 16 -14.88 -3.66 -9.30
CA TRP A 16 -14.23 -2.41 -9.68
C TRP A 16 -13.67 -2.43 -11.11
N ARG A 17 -13.63 -1.24 -11.73
CA ARG A 17 -13.07 -0.98 -13.06
C ARG A 17 -13.80 -1.72 -14.19
N VAL A 18 -13.06 -2.31 -15.12
CA VAL A 18 -13.63 -2.96 -16.32
C VAL A 18 -14.15 -4.34 -15.94
N MET A 19 -15.44 -4.55 -16.22
CA MET A 19 -16.14 -5.81 -15.97
C MET A 19 -16.24 -6.61 -17.26
N LYS A 20 -16.08 -7.93 -17.15
CA LYS A 20 -16.37 -8.91 -18.19
C LYS A 20 -17.09 -10.10 -17.58
N ASP A 21 -18.22 -10.48 -18.14
CA ASP A 21 -19.03 -11.64 -17.69
C ASP A 21 -19.30 -11.59 -16.16
N GLY A 22 -19.60 -10.39 -15.64
CA GLY A 22 -19.91 -10.17 -14.22
C GLY A 22 -18.69 -10.16 -13.27
N VAL A 23 -17.45 -10.23 -13.80
CA VAL A 23 -16.22 -10.24 -13.00
C VAL A 23 -15.29 -9.12 -13.43
N SER A 24 -14.65 -8.47 -12.46
CA SER A 24 -13.62 -7.46 -12.71
C SER A 24 -12.38 -8.09 -13.32
N LEU A 25 -11.93 -7.56 -14.47
CA LEU A 25 -10.65 -7.97 -15.06
C LEU A 25 -9.46 -7.64 -14.15
N TRP A 26 -9.59 -6.61 -13.34
CA TRP A 26 -8.58 -6.27 -12.33
C TRP A 26 -8.49 -7.32 -11.22
N TRP A 27 -9.63 -7.88 -10.81
CA TRP A 27 -9.65 -9.01 -9.87
C TRP A 27 -8.89 -10.22 -10.40
N HIS A 28 -9.02 -10.55 -11.68
CA HIS A 28 -8.26 -11.66 -12.27
C HIS A 28 -6.75 -11.48 -12.14
N SER A 29 -6.26 -10.24 -12.22
CA SER A 29 -4.85 -9.95 -11.99
C SER A 29 -4.47 -10.07 -10.52
N LEU A 30 -5.20 -9.40 -9.63
CA LEU A 30 -4.84 -9.32 -8.21
C LEU A 30 -5.21 -10.58 -7.41
N GLY A 31 -6.21 -11.33 -7.87
CA GLY A 31 -6.65 -12.59 -7.25
C GLY A 31 -5.76 -13.80 -7.55
N ARG A 32 -4.81 -13.67 -8.49
CA ARG A 32 -3.97 -14.80 -8.91
C ARG A 32 -3.25 -15.47 -7.76
N ASN A 33 -3.23 -16.82 -7.80
CA ASN A 33 -2.56 -17.68 -6.82
C ASN A 33 -3.04 -17.48 -5.37
N LYS A 34 -4.27 -16.99 -5.19
CA LYS A 34 -4.92 -16.85 -3.87
C LYS A 34 -6.12 -17.80 -3.79
N LYS A 35 -6.20 -18.55 -2.71
CA LYS A 35 -7.39 -19.34 -2.37
C LYS A 35 -8.34 -18.43 -1.60
N SER A 36 -9.53 -18.18 -2.16
CA SER A 36 -10.56 -17.39 -1.50
C SER A 36 -11.34 -18.25 -0.52
N VAL A 37 -11.62 -17.70 0.67
CA VAL A 37 -12.52 -18.27 1.66
C VAL A 37 -13.41 -17.18 2.22
N THR A 38 -14.71 -17.42 2.31
CA THR A 38 -15.67 -16.47 2.87
C THR A 38 -15.87 -16.69 4.35
N ILE A 39 -15.55 -15.67 5.15
CA ILE A 39 -15.70 -15.70 6.61
C ILE A 39 -16.26 -14.34 7.07
N ASP A 40 -17.37 -14.36 7.80
CA ASP A 40 -17.88 -13.14 8.43
C ASP A 40 -17.16 -12.86 9.76
N LEU A 41 -16.17 -11.99 9.72
CA LEU A 41 -15.38 -11.58 10.89
C LEU A 41 -16.19 -10.77 11.93
N ARG A 42 -17.39 -10.34 11.61
CA ARG A 42 -18.29 -9.69 12.57
C ARG A 42 -18.90 -10.70 13.55
N THR A 43 -18.92 -11.98 13.20
CA THR A 43 -19.46 -13.05 14.03
C THR A 43 -18.39 -13.70 14.92
N PRO A 44 -18.74 -14.13 16.16
CA PRO A 44 -17.80 -14.88 16.99
C PRO A 44 -17.26 -16.14 16.34
N ARG A 45 -18.09 -16.88 15.58
CA ARG A 45 -17.69 -18.09 14.85
C ARG A 45 -16.69 -17.76 13.75
N GLY A 46 -16.93 -16.68 12.99
CA GLY A 46 -16.00 -16.25 11.93
C GLY A 46 -14.63 -15.85 12.50
N ARG A 47 -14.62 -15.11 13.60
CA ARG A 47 -13.37 -14.74 14.30
C ARG A 47 -12.61 -15.96 14.80
N LYS A 48 -13.30 -16.95 15.36
CA LYS A 48 -12.68 -18.21 15.79
C LYS A 48 -12.01 -18.93 14.62
N ILE A 49 -12.68 -19.07 13.49
CA ILE A 49 -12.12 -19.72 12.28
C ILE A 49 -10.91 -18.93 11.77
N ALA A 50 -11.01 -17.60 11.68
CA ALA A 50 -9.90 -16.75 11.24
C ALA A 50 -8.69 -16.87 12.17
N ARG A 51 -8.92 -16.95 13.50
CA ARG A 51 -7.86 -17.18 14.47
C ARG A 51 -7.17 -18.54 14.25
N GLU A 52 -7.92 -19.60 14.07
CA GLU A 52 -7.36 -20.94 13.79
C GLU A 52 -6.52 -20.98 12.51
N LEU A 53 -6.93 -20.25 11.48
CA LEU A 53 -6.15 -20.07 10.26
C LEU A 53 -4.86 -19.27 10.51
N ALA A 54 -4.95 -18.17 11.24
CA ALA A 54 -3.81 -17.33 11.58
C ALA A 54 -2.76 -18.10 12.40
N LEU A 55 -3.19 -18.92 13.35
CA LEU A 55 -2.28 -19.74 14.16
C LEU A 55 -1.52 -20.80 13.37
N LYS A 56 -2.03 -21.19 12.19
CA LYS A 56 -1.38 -22.13 11.27
C LYS A 56 -0.62 -21.43 10.13
N SER A 57 -0.55 -20.10 10.19
CA SER A 57 0.11 -19.29 9.15
C SER A 57 1.45 -18.75 9.63
N ASP A 58 2.36 -18.52 8.72
CA ASP A 58 3.62 -17.81 8.98
C ASP A 58 3.46 -16.31 9.01
N ILE A 59 2.51 -15.80 8.21
CA ILE A 59 2.32 -14.38 7.98
C ILE A 59 0.81 -14.11 7.96
N LEU A 60 0.38 -13.05 8.66
CA LEU A 60 -0.94 -12.46 8.55
C LEU A 60 -0.78 -11.04 7.98
N ILE A 61 -1.55 -10.72 6.94
CA ILE A 61 -1.61 -9.37 6.35
C ILE A 61 -3.03 -8.85 6.48
N GLU A 62 -3.16 -7.60 6.94
CA GLU A 62 -4.45 -6.93 7.09
C GLU A 62 -4.38 -5.46 6.66
N ASN A 63 -5.54 -4.89 6.32
CA ASN A 63 -5.67 -3.47 5.96
C ASN A 63 -6.91 -2.83 6.58
N PHE A 64 -7.32 -3.28 7.76
CA PHE A 64 -8.38 -2.65 8.53
C PHE A 64 -7.91 -1.34 9.19
N ARG A 65 -8.85 -0.56 9.67
CA ARG A 65 -8.51 0.59 10.51
C ARG A 65 -7.79 0.12 11.79
N PRO A 66 -6.79 0.87 12.27
CA PRO A 66 -6.09 0.53 13.51
C PRO A 66 -7.05 0.21 14.66
N GLY A 67 -6.71 -0.83 15.43
CA GLY A 67 -7.52 -1.31 16.54
C GLY A 67 -8.72 -2.21 16.17
N THR A 68 -9.01 -2.42 14.88
CA THR A 68 -10.14 -3.28 14.48
C THR A 68 -9.89 -4.75 14.81
N LEU A 69 -8.73 -5.27 14.46
CA LEU A 69 -8.41 -6.68 14.73
C LEU A 69 -8.18 -6.94 16.22
N GLU A 70 -7.67 -5.96 16.97
CA GLU A 70 -7.55 -6.02 18.42
C GLU A 70 -8.93 -6.19 19.08
N LYS A 71 -9.93 -5.39 18.68
CA LYS A 71 -11.31 -5.53 19.16
C LYS A 71 -11.93 -6.90 18.88
N TRP A 72 -11.42 -7.60 17.90
CA TRP A 72 -11.87 -8.94 17.51
C TRP A 72 -11.05 -10.08 18.12
N GLY A 73 -10.04 -9.78 18.95
CA GLY A 73 -9.12 -10.76 19.53
C GLY A 73 -8.20 -11.41 18.46
N LEU A 74 -7.95 -10.69 17.39
CA LEU A 74 -7.09 -11.08 16.28
C LEU A 74 -5.86 -10.17 16.16
N GLY A 75 -5.62 -9.32 17.14
CA GLY A 75 -4.44 -8.45 17.17
C GLY A 75 -3.14 -9.23 17.44
N PRO A 76 -1.97 -8.60 17.20
CA PRO A 76 -0.67 -9.26 17.39
C PRO A 76 -0.51 -9.85 18.80
N ALA A 77 -0.83 -9.07 19.84
CA ALA A 77 -0.72 -9.50 21.22
C ALA A 77 -1.58 -10.72 21.57
N ASP A 78 -2.72 -10.89 20.90
CA ASP A 78 -3.60 -12.05 21.11
C ASP A 78 -3.10 -13.29 20.38
N LEU A 79 -2.63 -13.13 19.15
CA LEU A 79 -2.19 -14.25 18.33
C LEU A 79 -0.80 -14.77 18.76
N TRP A 80 0.09 -13.89 19.23
CA TRP A 80 1.42 -14.28 19.68
C TRP A 80 1.45 -15.14 20.95
N LYS A 81 0.35 -15.16 21.72
CA LYS A 81 0.21 -16.08 22.87
C LYS A 81 0.33 -17.54 22.44
N ASP A 82 -0.16 -17.87 21.23
CA ASP A 82 -0.18 -19.26 20.73
C ASP A 82 0.67 -19.45 19.46
N ASN A 83 1.03 -18.37 18.75
CA ASN A 83 1.97 -18.39 17.62
C ASN A 83 2.95 -17.20 17.71
N PRO A 84 3.96 -17.26 18.61
CA PRO A 84 4.92 -16.16 18.79
C PRO A 84 5.78 -15.89 17.55
N GLY A 85 5.81 -16.80 16.58
CA GLY A 85 6.53 -16.66 15.31
C GLY A 85 5.73 -15.98 14.20
N LEU A 86 4.46 -15.64 14.43
CA LEU A 86 3.62 -15.02 13.42
C LEU A 86 4.13 -13.61 13.06
N ILE A 87 4.40 -13.38 11.78
CA ILE A 87 4.71 -12.06 11.24
C ILE A 87 3.40 -11.37 10.88
N TYR A 88 3.24 -10.13 11.31
CA TYR A 88 1.99 -9.41 11.19
C TYR A 88 2.19 -8.16 10.31
N GLY A 89 1.75 -8.21 9.04
CA GLY A 89 1.79 -7.07 8.13
C GLY A 89 0.51 -6.24 8.22
N ARG A 90 0.63 -4.96 8.51
CA ARG A 90 -0.48 -4.02 8.66
C ARG A 90 -0.34 -2.89 7.67
N ILE A 91 -1.34 -2.71 6.82
CA ILE A 91 -1.38 -1.61 5.85
C ILE A 91 -2.52 -0.68 6.24
N SER A 92 -2.21 0.58 6.47
CA SER A 92 -3.22 1.59 6.80
C SER A 92 -2.91 2.93 6.13
N GLY A 93 -3.83 3.88 6.16
CA GLY A 93 -3.61 5.18 5.56
C GLY A 93 -2.43 5.93 6.17
N TYR A 94 -2.35 5.93 7.51
CA TYR A 94 -1.46 6.80 8.27
C TYR A 94 -0.62 6.09 9.33
N GLY A 95 -0.54 4.77 9.28
CA GLY A 95 0.15 3.96 10.29
C GLY A 95 -0.75 3.57 11.46
N GLN A 96 -0.20 2.74 12.35
CA GLN A 96 -0.94 2.21 13.51
C GLN A 96 -0.95 3.19 14.68
N ASP A 97 -0.04 4.14 14.71
CA ASP A 97 0.09 5.19 15.73
C ASP A 97 0.20 6.58 15.10
N GLY A 98 0.46 7.58 15.94
CA GLY A 98 0.57 8.97 15.50
C GLY A 98 -0.76 9.73 15.39
N PRO A 99 -0.71 11.03 15.08
CA PRO A 99 -1.86 11.94 15.20
C PRO A 99 -2.97 11.65 14.18
N TYR A 100 -2.69 10.94 13.09
CA TYR A 100 -3.64 10.63 12.03
C TYR A 100 -4.06 9.16 12.00
N ALA A 101 -3.54 8.31 12.85
CA ALA A 101 -3.81 6.87 12.85
C ALA A 101 -5.32 6.53 12.89
N ALA A 102 -6.12 7.30 13.64
CA ALA A 102 -7.57 7.12 13.73
C ALA A 102 -8.36 7.65 12.52
N LYS A 103 -7.72 8.45 11.64
CA LYS A 103 -8.40 9.03 10.48
C LYS A 103 -8.60 7.99 9.37
N PRO A 104 -9.70 8.08 8.61
CA PRO A 104 -9.84 7.26 7.41
C PRO A 104 -8.83 7.69 6.35
N GLY A 105 -8.07 6.74 5.81
CA GLY A 105 -7.09 6.97 4.77
C GLY A 105 -7.27 6.00 3.61
N PHE A 106 -7.58 6.54 2.43
CA PHE A 106 -7.49 5.82 1.16
C PHE A 106 -6.26 6.31 0.40
N ALA A 107 -5.71 5.48 -0.48
CA ALA A 107 -4.51 5.82 -1.26
C ALA A 107 -4.62 7.19 -1.93
N SER A 108 -5.79 7.56 -2.45
CA SER A 108 -6.02 8.85 -3.09
C SER A 108 -5.73 10.06 -2.19
N VAL A 109 -6.09 9.98 -0.91
CA VAL A 109 -5.82 11.03 0.09
C VAL A 109 -4.36 10.98 0.54
N CYS A 110 -3.84 9.77 0.73
CA CYS A 110 -2.45 9.54 1.13
C CYS A 110 -1.45 9.97 0.05
N GLU A 111 -1.80 9.84 -1.24
CA GLU A 111 -1.04 10.39 -2.37
C GLU A 111 -0.93 11.92 -2.28
N GLY A 112 -1.98 12.59 -1.81
CA GLY A 112 -1.97 14.04 -1.57
C GLY A 112 -1.08 14.42 -0.40
N LEU A 113 -1.26 13.79 0.75
CA LEU A 113 -0.48 14.08 1.95
C LEU A 113 1.00 13.74 1.77
N GLY A 114 1.30 12.64 1.06
CA GLY A 114 2.67 12.22 0.74
C GLY A 114 3.37 13.05 -0.34
N GLY A 115 2.71 14.07 -0.91
CA GLY A 115 3.33 15.02 -1.85
C GLY A 115 3.19 14.65 -3.33
N LEU A 116 2.90 13.39 -3.68
CA LEU A 116 2.86 12.94 -5.09
C LEU A 116 1.90 13.77 -5.96
N ARG A 117 0.73 14.14 -5.40
CA ARG A 117 -0.25 14.94 -6.12
C ARG A 117 0.24 16.35 -6.40
N TYR A 118 1.02 16.93 -5.48
CA TYR A 118 1.54 18.29 -5.64
C TYR A 118 2.56 18.36 -6.78
N VAL A 119 3.52 17.45 -6.83
CA VAL A 119 4.59 17.49 -7.84
C VAL A 119 4.15 16.99 -9.22
N ASN A 120 2.97 16.37 -9.33
CA ASN A 120 2.49 15.74 -10.55
C ASN A 120 1.48 16.64 -11.28
N GLY A 121 1.82 17.08 -12.47
CA GLY A 121 0.98 17.93 -13.31
C GLY A 121 1.76 19.03 -14.00
N PHE A 122 1.06 19.96 -14.64
CA PHE A 122 1.64 21.12 -15.28
C PHE A 122 1.60 22.34 -14.35
N PRO A 123 2.59 23.23 -14.44
CA PRO A 123 2.64 24.44 -13.62
C PRO A 123 1.35 25.27 -13.78
N GLY A 124 0.79 25.72 -12.63
CA GLY A 124 -0.43 26.55 -12.61
C GLY A 124 -1.74 25.79 -12.80
N GLU A 125 -1.70 24.49 -13.02
CA GLU A 125 -2.91 23.65 -13.15
C GLU A 125 -3.25 22.92 -11.84
N ALA A 126 -4.47 22.38 -11.77
CA ALA A 126 -4.86 21.55 -10.61
C ALA A 126 -4.01 20.28 -10.52
N PRO A 127 -3.62 19.86 -9.31
CA PRO A 127 -2.89 18.62 -9.11
C PRO A 127 -3.60 17.42 -9.74
N VAL A 128 -2.88 16.64 -10.53
CA VAL A 128 -3.44 15.49 -11.24
C VAL A 128 -3.05 14.16 -10.60
N ARG A 129 -3.83 13.14 -10.90
CA ARG A 129 -3.57 11.76 -10.48
C ARG A 129 -3.19 10.90 -11.68
N PRO A 130 -2.13 10.11 -11.59
CA PRO A 130 -1.96 8.99 -12.51
C PRO A 130 -3.18 8.05 -12.42
N ASN A 131 -3.66 7.55 -13.55
CA ASN A 131 -4.82 6.64 -13.57
C ASN A 131 -4.45 5.22 -13.09
N LEU A 132 -3.68 5.15 -12.01
CA LEU A 132 -3.20 3.93 -11.37
C LEU A 132 -3.39 4.03 -9.85
N SER A 133 -3.42 2.88 -9.16
CA SER A 133 -3.45 2.80 -7.69
C SER A 133 -2.02 2.80 -7.13
N ILE A 134 -1.31 3.92 -7.29
CA ILE A 134 0.11 4.02 -6.92
C ILE A 134 0.28 3.90 -5.41
N GLY A 135 -0.48 4.64 -4.61
CA GLY A 135 -0.37 4.60 -3.15
C GLY A 135 -0.62 3.20 -2.58
N ASP A 136 -1.66 2.47 -3.07
CA ASP A 136 -1.92 1.10 -2.65
C ASP A 136 -0.79 0.15 -3.06
N THR A 137 -0.27 0.32 -4.28
CA THR A 137 0.83 -0.51 -4.81
C THR A 137 2.09 -0.31 -3.98
N LEU A 138 2.44 0.93 -3.66
CA LEU A 138 3.62 1.26 -2.84
C LEU A 138 3.48 0.73 -1.42
N GLY A 139 2.32 0.93 -0.77
CA GLY A 139 2.06 0.36 0.55
C GLY A 139 2.19 -1.16 0.55
N GLY A 140 1.68 -1.82 -0.50
CA GLY A 140 1.84 -3.26 -0.69
C GLY A 140 3.30 -3.68 -0.84
N ILE A 141 4.10 -2.98 -1.66
CA ILE A 141 5.53 -3.26 -1.85
C ILE A 141 6.32 -3.07 -0.55
N HIS A 142 6.11 -1.95 0.17
CA HIS A 142 6.78 -1.71 1.45
C HIS A 142 6.41 -2.75 2.50
N CYS A 143 5.13 -3.14 2.56
CA CYS A 143 4.70 -4.21 3.45
C CYS A 143 5.40 -5.55 3.11
N VAL A 144 5.49 -5.91 1.82
CA VAL A 144 6.20 -7.13 1.39
C VAL A 144 7.68 -7.08 1.75
N LEU A 145 8.36 -5.94 1.52
CA LEU A 145 9.75 -5.76 1.91
C LEU A 145 9.94 -5.94 3.41
N GLY A 146 9.11 -5.30 4.23
CA GLY A 146 9.14 -5.45 5.68
C GLY A 146 8.90 -6.89 6.14
N VAL A 147 7.92 -7.58 5.53
CA VAL A 147 7.62 -8.99 5.82
C VAL A 147 8.80 -9.90 5.45
N LEU A 148 9.47 -9.67 4.33
CA LEU A 148 10.66 -10.45 3.94
C LEU A 148 11.82 -10.23 4.91
N LEU A 149 12.07 -9.00 5.33
CA LEU A 149 13.07 -8.68 6.35
C LEU A 149 12.73 -9.35 7.69
N ALA A 150 11.46 -9.35 8.10
CA ALA A 150 11.01 -10.05 9.29
C ALA A 150 11.18 -11.58 9.19
N CYS A 151 10.97 -12.17 8.00
CA CYS A 151 11.25 -13.58 7.75
C CYS A 151 12.75 -13.91 7.95
N ILE A 152 13.63 -13.06 7.42
CA ILE A 152 15.09 -13.22 7.58
C ILE A 152 15.48 -13.09 9.05
N GLN A 153 14.95 -12.09 9.74
CA GLN A 153 15.21 -11.89 11.16
C GLN A 153 14.70 -13.06 12.01
N ARG A 154 13.45 -13.52 11.75
CA ARG A 154 12.88 -14.69 12.43
C ARG A 154 13.72 -15.96 12.23
N ALA A 155 14.30 -16.13 11.05
CA ALA A 155 15.15 -17.28 10.78
C ALA A 155 16.46 -17.26 11.60
N LYS A 156 16.96 -16.06 11.96
CA LYS A 156 18.17 -15.85 12.75
C LYS A 156 17.90 -15.78 14.26
N ASP A 157 16.67 -15.47 14.68
CA ASP A 157 16.29 -15.38 16.09
C ASP A 157 16.19 -16.79 16.70
N PRO A 158 16.97 -17.12 17.77
CA PRO A 158 16.89 -18.41 18.44
C PRO A 158 15.47 -18.74 18.96
N GLN A 159 14.68 -17.72 19.29
CA GLN A 159 13.29 -17.87 19.74
C GLN A 159 12.29 -17.83 18.58
N ARG A 160 12.75 -17.60 17.35
CA ARG A 160 11.94 -17.54 16.13
C ARG A 160 10.72 -16.61 16.23
N ARG A 161 10.89 -15.47 16.90
CA ARG A 161 9.82 -14.50 17.13
C ARG A 161 9.41 -13.80 15.83
N GLY A 162 8.11 -13.60 15.68
CA GLY A 162 7.53 -12.74 14.65
C GLY A 162 7.66 -11.25 15.01
N GLN A 163 7.25 -10.40 14.07
CA GLN A 163 7.26 -8.94 14.22
C GLN A 163 6.00 -8.35 13.61
N VAL A 164 5.64 -7.14 14.03
CA VAL A 164 4.68 -6.28 13.35
C VAL A 164 5.42 -5.44 12.32
N ILE A 165 4.87 -5.41 11.12
CA ILE A 165 5.25 -4.50 10.05
C ILE A 165 4.12 -3.49 9.89
N ASP A 166 4.38 -2.25 10.19
CA ASP A 166 3.44 -1.14 9.95
C ASP A 166 3.82 -0.44 8.64
N ALA A 167 2.96 -0.55 7.64
CA ALA A 167 3.16 0.04 6.32
C ALA A 167 2.08 1.09 6.07
N SER A 168 2.42 2.35 6.26
CA SER A 168 1.51 3.46 6.02
C SER A 168 1.52 3.84 4.54
N LEU A 169 0.33 4.10 3.98
CA LEU A 169 0.19 4.49 2.56
C LEU A 169 0.87 5.83 2.28
N TYR A 170 0.70 6.82 3.19
CA TYR A 170 1.26 8.15 2.93
C TYR A 170 2.79 8.17 3.02
N GLU A 171 3.40 7.42 3.96
CA GLU A 171 4.85 7.31 4.07
C GLU A 171 5.44 6.54 2.89
N SER A 172 4.73 5.50 2.44
CA SER A 172 5.10 4.76 1.24
C SER A 172 5.14 5.65 0.00
N VAL A 173 4.19 6.59 -0.11
CA VAL A 173 4.18 7.60 -1.18
C VAL A 173 5.28 8.64 -0.96
N PHE A 174 5.43 9.12 0.28
CA PHE A 174 6.46 10.11 0.63
C PHE A 174 7.88 9.59 0.33
N ASN A 175 8.12 8.30 0.46
CA ASN A 175 9.40 7.69 0.08
C ASN A 175 9.80 7.91 -1.39
N LEU A 176 8.83 8.21 -2.27
CA LEU A 176 9.12 8.58 -3.68
C LEU A 176 9.53 10.05 -3.86
N MET A 177 9.42 10.87 -2.82
CA MET A 177 9.66 12.32 -2.94
C MET A 177 11.16 12.67 -2.99
N GLU A 178 12.01 11.67 -3.10
CA GLU A 178 13.46 11.83 -3.35
C GLU A 178 14.12 12.89 -2.44
N GLY A 179 14.65 13.94 -3.06
CA GLY A 179 15.39 15.02 -2.43
C GLY A 179 14.55 16.22 -1.95
N VAL A 180 13.21 16.18 -1.99
CA VAL A 180 12.38 17.37 -1.65
C VAL A 180 12.63 17.90 -0.25
N VAL A 181 12.89 17.02 0.73
CA VAL A 181 13.18 17.45 2.11
C VAL A 181 14.52 18.18 2.21
N PRO A 182 15.66 17.61 1.76
CA PRO A 182 16.92 18.34 1.79
C PRO A 182 16.94 19.57 0.86
N GLU A 183 16.22 19.57 -0.25
CA GLU A 183 16.07 20.75 -1.12
C GLU A 183 15.39 21.91 -0.36
N TYR A 184 14.32 21.61 0.34
CA TYR A 184 13.62 22.60 1.15
C TYR A 184 14.44 23.04 2.38
N SER A 185 14.94 22.10 3.16
CA SER A 185 15.66 22.40 4.40
C SER A 185 17.02 23.06 4.17
N GLY A 186 17.70 22.72 3.07
CA GLY A 186 19.03 23.23 2.74
C GLY A 186 19.02 24.50 1.91
N ALA A 187 18.02 24.70 1.05
CA ALA A 187 17.99 25.79 0.08
C ALA A 187 16.65 26.56 0.05
N GLY A 188 15.65 26.17 0.83
CA GLY A 188 14.32 26.78 0.81
C GLY A 188 13.53 26.51 -0.48
N VAL A 189 13.97 25.53 -1.29
CA VAL A 189 13.36 25.23 -2.58
C VAL A 189 12.15 24.34 -2.40
N VAL A 190 11.00 24.76 -2.91
CA VAL A 190 9.80 23.93 -3.04
C VAL A 190 9.79 23.34 -4.44
N ARG A 191 9.75 22.01 -4.57
CA ARG A 191 9.68 21.35 -5.87
C ARG A 191 8.27 21.46 -6.44
N GLU A 192 8.13 22.27 -7.49
CA GLU A 192 6.85 22.56 -8.16
C GLU A 192 6.59 21.50 -9.27
N PRO A 193 5.31 21.38 -9.73
CA PRO A 193 5.00 20.55 -10.89
C PRO A 193 5.75 21.04 -12.13
N SER A 194 6.28 20.11 -12.93
CA SER A 194 7.12 20.43 -14.09
C SER A 194 6.61 19.82 -15.41
N GLY A 195 5.36 19.35 -15.43
CA GLY A 195 4.79 18.66 -16.60
C GLY A 195 5.48 17.33 -16.86
N SER A 196 6.05 17.18 -18.06
CA SER A 196 6.78 15.96 -18.46
C SER A 196 8.30 16.10 -18.34
N THR A 197 8.79 17.18 -17.74
CA THR A 197 10.22 17.40 -17.49
C THR A 197 10.64 16.89 -16.11
N LEU A 198 11.93 16.74 -15.90
CA LEU A 198 12.52 16.50 -14.59
C LEU A 198 13.36 17.70 -14.22
N THR A 199 13.06 18.32 -13.08
CA THR A 199 13.74 19.54 -12.62
C THR A 199 15.25 19.33 -12.51
N GLY A 200 16.02 20.19 -13.17
CA GLY A 200 17.49 20.17 -13.15
C GLY A 200 18.14 19.18 -14.11
N ILE A 201 17.37 18.39 -14.87
CA ILE A 201 17.91 17.41 -15.85
C ILE A 201 17.42 17.73 -17.26
N VAL A 202 18.34 18.13 -18.14
CA VAL A 202 18.06 18.57 -19.52
C VAL A 202 19.00 17.87 -20.51
N PRO A 203 18.46 17.34 -21.64
CA PRO A 203 17.07 17.28 -22.04
C PRO A 203 16.36 16.05 -21.44
N THR A 204 15.28 16.28 -20.68
CA THR A 204 14.36 15.22 -20.25
C THR A 204 12.95 15.72 -20.42
N ASN A 205 12.25 15.24 -21.45
CA ASN A 205 10.89 15.71 -21.76
C ASN A 205 10.20 14.81 -22.79
N THR A 206 8.89 15.07 -22.97
CA THR A 206 8.09 14.53 -24.06
C THR A 206 7.90 15.59 -25.13
N TYR A 207 8.26 15.27 -26.37
CA TYR A 207 8.18 16.18 -27.51
C TYR A 207 7.18 15.67 -28.55
N LYS A 208 6.38 16.59 -29.12
CA LYS A 208 5.45 16.27 -30.19
C LYS A 208 6.20 16.23 -31.53
N CYS A 209 6.05 15.14 -32.26
CA CYS A 209 6.62 14.95 -33.60
C CYS A 209 5.75 15.59 -34.68
N ARG A 210 6.31 15.74 -35.90
CA ARG A 210 5.61 16.33 -37.05
C ARG A 210 4.38 15.51 -37.47
N ASP A 211 4.40 14.19 -37.28
CA ASP A 211 3.30 13.27 -37.59
C ASP A 211 2.23 13.22 -36.49
N GLY A 212 2.33 14.09 -35.46
CA GLY A 212 1.38 14.16 -34.35
C GLY A 212 1.64 13.16 -33.21
N LYS A 213 2.59 12.25 -33.37
CA LYS A 213 3.02 11.34 -32.32
C LYS A 213 3.93 12.03 -31.32
N PHE A 214 4.36 11.30 -30.30
CA PHE A 214 5.25 11.83 -29.28
C PHE A 214 6.52 10.98 -29.16
N VAL A 215 7.62 11.63 -28.89
CA VAL A 215 8.89 11.01 -28.54
C VAL A 215 9.27 11.44 -27.12
N ILE A 216 9.80 10.50 -26.35
CA ILE A 216 10.33 10.78 -25.02
C ILE A 216 11.85 10.79 -25.15
N VAL A 217 12.47 11.87 -24.66
CA VAL A 217 13.93 12.01 -24.60
C VAL A 217 14.32 12.01 -23.13
N GLY A 218 15.26 11.15 -22.75
CA GLY A 218 15.89 11.10 -21.44
C GLY A 218 17.40 11.28 -21.57
N GLY A 219 17.88 12.52 -21.44
CA GLY A 219 19.30 12.87 -21.54
C GLY A 219 19.91 13.06 -20.16
N ASN A 220 20.16 11.95 -19.45
CA ASN A 220 20.65 11.94 -18.08
C ASN A 220 22.17 11.71 -17.99
N GLY A 221 22.95 12.06 -19.02
CA GLY A 221 24.38 11.86 -19.09
C GLY A 221 25.20 13.13 -18.92
#